data_d6190774cfff152e2a7f9b62e4c2206b
#
_entry.id   d6190774cfff152e2a7f9b62e4c2206b
#
_cell.length_a   1.000
_cell.length_b   1.000
_cell.length_c   1.000
_cell.angle_alpha   90.00
_cell.angle_beta   90.00
_cell.angle_gamma   90.00
#
_symmetry.space_group_name_H-M   'P 1'
#
loop_
_entity.id
_entity.type
_entity.pdbx_description
1 polymer ?
#
loop_
_entity_poly.entity_id
_entity_poly.type
_entity_poly.pdbx_seq_one_letter_code
_entity_poly.pdbx_strand_id
1 'polypeptide(L)'
;RGRLLAITYAEENSASEKEVANERLNAIEHKLTMPLPKTSDIFESESASQQSHTKTSFQDMVLKAKEHIMAGDILQVVLSQKFTNKTRAHPFSIYRTLRRINPSPYMFFFDFGDLNEKPFQLIGASPEVHVRMENDRAILRPIAGTRPRGSTEQKDIALATELLEDEKERAEH
;
A
#
# COMPACT_ATOMS: atom_id res chain seq x y z
N ARG A 1 15.31 -17.01 -4.87
CA ARG A 1 14.25 -17.83 -5.48
C ARG A 1 12.90 -17.32 -4.95
N GLY A 2 11.98 -16.97 -5.88
CA GLY A 2 10.60 -16.58 -5.51
C GLY A 2 9.73 -17.83 -5.29
N ARG A 3 8.72 -17.70 -4.45
CA ARG A 3 7.63 -18.67 -4.31
C ARG A 3 6.36 -18.08 -4.89
N LEU A 4 5.61 -18.86 -5.64
CA LEU A 4 4.24 -18.56 -6.01
C LEU A 4 3.33 -19.44 -5.16
N LEU A 5 2.32 -18.84 -4.53
CA LEU A 5 1.29 -19.55 -3.77
C LEU A 5 -0.06 -19.21 -4.36
N ALA A 6 -0.76 -20.21 -4.89
CA ALA A 6 -2.14 -20.08 -5.30
C ALA A 6 -3.03 -20.70 -4.22
N ILE A 7 -4.04 -19.95 -3.76
CA ILE A 7 -4.96 -20.36 -2.70
C ILE A 7 -6.39 -20.23 -3.22
N THR A 8 -7.19 -21.26 -2.99
CA THR A 8 -8.63 -21.21 -3.15
C THR A 8 -9.31 -21.79 -1.92
N TYR A 9 -10.58 -21.60 -1.80
CA TYR A 9 -11.37 -22.16 -0.69
C TYR A 9 -12.55 -22.96 -1.21
N ALA A 10 -13.01 -23.89 -0.38
CA ALA A 10 -14.26 -24.60 -0.52
C ALA A 10 -15.19 -24.14 0.62
N GLU A 11 -16.44 -23.82 0.32
CA GLU A 11 -17.42 -23.33 1.31
C GLU A 11 -17.78 -24.44 2.31
N GLU A 12 -17.83 -25.68 1.82
CA GLU A 12 -18.07 -26.86 2.62
C GLU A 12 -16.96 -27.89 2.45
N ASN A 13 -16.73 -28.71 3.45
CA ASN A 13 -15.74 -29.80 3.39
C ASN A 13 -16.30 -31.05 2.64
N SER A 14 -17.07 -30.82 1.57
CA SER A 14 -17.61 -31.87 0.70
C SER A 14 -16.65 -32.22 -0.44
N ALA A 15 -16.81 -33.41 -1.02
CA ALA A 15 -16.00 -33.84 -2.14
C ALA A 15 -16.22 -32.96 -3.39
N SER A 16 -17.48 -32.56 -3.65
CA SER A 16 -17.84 -31.72 -4.78
C SER A 16 -17.21 -30.32 -4.69
N GLU A 17 -17.22 -29.69 -3.50
CA GLU A 17 -16.61 -28.39 -3.30
C GLU A 17 -15.08 -28.44 -3.44
N LYS A 18 -14.44 -29.52 -3.00
CA LYS A 18 -13.01 -29.74 -3.21
C LYS A 18 -12.66 -29.93 -4.68
N GLU A 19 -13.51 -30.56 -5.45
CA GLU A 19 -13.33 -30.73 -6.90
C GLU A 19 -13.38 -29.37 -7.61
N VAL A 20 -14.38 -28.54 -7.32
CA VAL A 20 -14.49 -27.17 -7.84
C VAL A 20 -13.28 -26.32 -7.43
N ALA A 21 -12.82 -26.43 -6.20
CA ALA A 21 -11.62 -25.73 -5.74
C ALA A 21 -10.36 -26.18 -6.50
N ASN A 22 -10.20 -27.48 -6.76
CA ASN A 22 -9.09 -28.02 -7.55
C ASN A 22 -9.16 -27.56 -9.02
N GLU A 23 -10.34 -27.53 -9.64
CA GLU A 23 -10.51 -27.00 -10.99
C GLU A 23 -10.05 -25.53 -11.08
N ARG A 24 -10.39 -24.70 -10.09
CA ARG A 24 -9.90 -23.32 -10.01
C ARG A 24 -8.36 -23.24 -9.91
N LEU A 25 -7.75 -24.09 -9.10
CA LEU A 25 -6.28 -24.17 -8.99
C LEU A 25 -5.64 -24.59 -10.32
N ASN A 26 -6.15 -25.63 -10.97
CA ASN A 26 -5.68 -26.09 -12.27
C ASN A 26 -5.82 -25.00 -13.36
N ALA A 27 -6.89 -24.24 -13.34
CA ALA A 27 -7.09 -23.11 -14.25
C ALA A 27 -6.05 -21.99 -14.04
N ILE A 28 -5.67 -21.72 -12.78
CA ILE A 28 -4.60 -20.77 -12.46
C ILE A 28 -3.25 -21.31 -12.95
N GLU A 29 -2.94 -22.58 -12.68
CA GLU A 29 -1.69 -23.22 -13.13
C GLU A 29 -1.58 -23.17 -14.66
N HIS A 30 -2.64 -23.50 -15.38
CA HIS A 30 -2.67 -23.41 -16.83
C HIS A 30 -2.40 -21.98 -17.32
N LYS A 31 -3.01 -20.95 -16.71
CA LYS A 31 -2.75 -19.56 -17.07
C LYS A 31 -1.29 -19.14 -16.87
N LEU A 32 -0.59 -19.72 -15.90
CA LEU A 32 0.83 -19.43 -15.65
C LEU A 32 1.76 -19.99 -16.74
N THR A 33 1.32 -20.99 -17.51
CA THR A 33 2.08 -21.52 -18.65
C THR A 33 1.83 -20.76 -19.96
N MET A 34 0.84 -19.87 -19.99
CA MET A 34 0.51 -19.07 -21.18
C MET A 34 1.49 -17.91 -21.38
N PRO A 35 1.76 -17.49 -22.62
CA PRO A 35 2.52 -16.28 -22.90
C PRO A 35 1.89 -15.06 -22.22
N LEU A 36 2.72 -14.15 -21.73
CA LEU A 36 2.22 -12.89 -21.17
C LEU A 36 1.49 -12.09 -22.24
N PRO A 37 0.30 -11.53 -21.96
CA PRO A 37 -0.39 -10.67 -22.88
C PRO A 37 0.45 -9.42 -23.18
N LYS A 38 0.51 -9.03 -24.44
CA LYS A 38 1.16 -7.77 -24.84
C LYS A 38 0.23 -6.64 -24.37
N THR A 39 0.63 -5.89 -23.37
CA THR A 39 -0.03 -4.64 -22.99
C THR A 39 0.58 -3.50 -23.79
N SER A 40 -0.23 -2.78 -24.55
CA SER A 40 0.17 -1.49 -25.12
C SER A 40 0.03 -0.44 -24.01
N ASP A 41 1.13 -0.14 -23.34
CA ASP A 41 1.12 0.88 -22.29
C ASP A 41 1.20 2.27 -22.92
N ILE A 42 0.08 2.97 -22.99
CA ILE A 42 0.05 4.39 -23.30
C ILE A 42 0.07 5.13 -21.96
N PHE A 43 1.19 5.77 -21.65
CA PHE A 43 1.40 6.49 -20.38
C PHE A 43 0.99 7.98 -20.43
N GLU A 44 0.13 8.37 -21.34
CA GLU A 44 -0.32 9.75 -21.43
C GLU A 44 -1.30 10.09 -20.29
N SER A 45 -0.98 11.13 -19.53
CA SER A 45 -1.90 11.78 -18.61
C SER A 45 -2.72 12.81 -19.38
N GLU A 46 -4.03 12.61 -19.45
CA GLU A 46 -4.91 13.44 -20.30
C GLU A 46 -5.36 14.75 -19.64
N SER A 47 -5.09 14.98 -18.35
CA SER A 47 -5.60 16.16 -17.66
C SER A 47 -4.75 16.57 -16.48
N ALA A 48 -4.91 17.86 -16.06
CA ALA A 48 -4.39 18.33 -14.80
C ALA A 48 -4.99 17.54 -13.63
N SER A 49 -4.16 17.25 -12.63
CA SER A 49 -4.57 16.57 -11.41
C SER A 49 -5.65 17.36 -10.68
N GLN A 50 -6.77 16.72 -10.37
CA GLN A 50 -7.80 17.28 -9.51
C GLN A 50 -7.46 16.93 -8.06
N GLN A 51 -7.59 17.90 -7.17
CA GLN A 51 -7.32 17.76 -5.74
C GLN A 51 -8.61 17.87 -4.94
N SER A 52 -8.76 17.07 -3.88
CA SER A 52 -9.93 17.12 -3.00
C SER A 52 -9.99 18.39 -2.13
N HIS A 53 -8.84 18.98 -1.84
CA HIS A 53 -8.69 20.18 -1.02
C HIS A 53 -7.75 21.18 -1.69
N THR A 54 -8.02 22.46 -1.52
CA THR A 54 -7.07 23.53 -1.83
C THR A 54 -5.99 23.59 -0.76
N LYS A 55 -4.88 24.28 -1.04
CA LYS A 55 -3.82 24.50 -0.04
C LYS A 55 -4.37 25.11 1.26
N THR A 56 -5.20 26.15 1.14
CA THR A 56 -5.80 26.83 2.29
C THR A 56 -6.71 25.89 3.08
N SER A 57 -7.64 25.21 2.40
CA SER A 57 -8.55 24.25 3.04
C SER A 57 -7.80 23.13 3.76
N PHE A 58 -6.68 22.65 3.21
CA PHE A 58 -5.87 21.63 3.89
C PHE A 58 -5.15 22.21 5.12
N GLN A 59 -4.63 23.44 5.03
CA GLN A 59 -4.03 24.13 6.17
C GLN A 59 -5.03 24.37 7.30
N ASP A 60 -6.28 24.73 6.99
CA ASP A 60 -7.35 24.90 7.97
C ASP A 60 -7.66 23.57 8.69
N MET A 61 -7.68 22.45 7.97
CA MET A 61 -7.82 21.14 8.60
C MET A 61 -6.66 20.82 9.56
N VAL A 62 -5.42 21.19 9.22
CA VAL A 62 -4.26 21.01 10.10
C VAL A 62 -4.42 21.84 11.38
N LEU A 63 -4.83 23.10 11.26
CA LEU A 63 -5.06 23.97 12.42
C LEU A 63 -6.13 23.40 13.34
N LYS A 64 -7.25 22.96 12.77
CA LYS A 64 -8.33 22.32 13.54
C LYS A 64 -7.89 21.02 14.22
N ALA A 65 -7.10 20.19 13.53
CA ALA A 65 -6.54 18.97 14.12
C ALA A 65 -5.64 19.29 15.31
N LYS A 66 -4.82 20.34 15.23
CA LYS A 66 -3.97 20.81 16.33
C LYS A 66 -4.79 21.30 17.53
N GLU A 67 -5.94 21.94 17.32
CA GLU A 67 -6.87 22.34 18.39
C GLU A 67 -7.38 21.09 19.15
N HIS A 68 -7.80 20.05 18.45
CA HIS A 68 -8.24 18.79 19.07
C HIS A 68 -7.12 18.08 19.85
N ILE A 69 -5.88 18.12 19.36
CA ILE A 69 -4.73 17.58 20.08
C ILE A 69 -4.50 18.38 21.40
N MET A 70 -4.54 19.70 21.30
CA MET A 70 -4.36 20.58 22.48
C MET A 70 -5.49 20.46 23.50
N ALA A 71 -6.72 20.18 23.04
CA ALA A 71 -7.87 19.92 23.90
C ALA A 71 -7.81 18.52 24.59
N GLY A 72 -6.93 17.63 24.12
CA GLY A 72 -6.84 16.26 24.63
C GLY A 72 -7.89 15.31 24.03
N ASP A 73 -8.60 15.72 22.96
CA ASP A 73 -9.59 14.89 22.28
C ASP A 73 -8.95 13.73 21.51
N ILE A 74 -7.76 13.95 20.97
CA ILE A 74 -6.99 12.98 20.18
C ILE A 74 -5.50 13.13 20.48
N LEU A 75 -4.73 12.05 20.32
CA LEU A 75 -3.27 12.05 20.40
C LEU A 75 -2.62 12.30 19.03
N GLN A 76 -3.19 11.75 18.00
CA GLN A 76 -2.68 11.78 16.63
C GLN A 76 -3.83 11.71 15.62
N VAL A 77 -3.62 12.32 14.46
CA VAL A 77 -4.51 12.19 13.31
C VAL A 77 -3.72 12.29 12.01
N VAL A 78 -4.06 11.46 11.03
CA VAL A 78 -3.50 11.52 9.69
C VAL A 78 -4.52 12.18 8.77
N LEU A 79 -4.20 13.39 8.30
CA LEU A 79 -5.00 14.11 7.31
C LEU A 79 -4.61 13.65 5.90
N SER A 80 -5.58 13.50 5.02
CA SER A 80 -5.35 13.01 3.66
C SER A 80 -5.77 14.01 2.58
N GLN A 81 -5.07 13.94 1.46
CA GLN A 81 -5.36 14.66 0.23
C GLN A 81 -5.57 13.63 -0.89
N LYS A 82 -6.74 13.65 -1.54
CA LYS A 82 -6.98 12.82 -2.72
C LYS A 82 -6.60 13.57 -3.99
N PHE A 83 -5.80 12.93 -4.84
CA PHE A 83 -5.48 13.35 -6.19
C PHE A 83 -6.20 12.45 -7.19
N THR A 84 -6.85 13.03 -8.18
CA THR A 84 -7.55 12.29 -9.22
C THR A 84 -6.98 12.67 -10.58
N ASN A 85 -6.51 11.68 -11.32
CA ASN A 85 -5.97 11.84 -12.66
C ASN A 85 -6.67 10.88 -13.63
N LYS A 86 -6.93 11.33 -14.83
CA LYS A 86 -7.32 10.44 -15.94
C LYS A 86 -6.07 9.87 -16.58
N THR A 87 -6.04 8.57 -16.78
CA THR A 87 -4.93 7.87 -17.44
C THR A 87 -5.44 6.73 -18.30
N ARG A 88 -4.72 6.43 -19.38
CA ARG A 88 -4.94 5.25 -20.22
C ARG A 88 -3.99 4.10 -19.86
N ALA A 89 -3.13 4.32 -18.86
CA ALA A 89 -2.21 3.27 -18.42
C ALA A 89 -2.98 2.09 -17.84
N HIS A 90 -2.58 0.88 -18.23
CA HIS A 90 -3.16 -0.32 -17.65
C HIS A 90 -2.83 -0.38 -16.13
N PRO A 91 -3.79 -0.69 -15.24
CA PRO A 91 -3.57 -0.69 -13.79
C PRO A 91 -2.37 -1.53 -13.34
N PHE A 92 -2.16 -2.69 -13.97
CA PHE A 92 -1.01 -3.54 -13.65
C PHE A 92 0.34 -2.92 -14.07
N SER A 93 0.37 -2.08 -15.10
CA SER A 93 1.57 -1.33 -15.48
C SER A 93 1.90 -0.24 -14.47
N ILE A 94 0.90 0.39 -13.86
CA ILE A 94 1.07 1.31 -12.72
C ILE A 94 1.71 0.56 -11.54
N TYR A 95 1.20 -0.62 -11.18
CA TYR A 95 1.80 -1.47 -10.16
C TYR A 95 3.25 -1.82 -10.45
N ARG A 96 3.56 -2.25 -11.68
CA ARG A 96 4.92 -2.61 -12.09
C ARG A 96 5.88 -1.42 -11.99
N THR A 97 5.42 -0.23 -12.34
CA THR A 97 6.19 1.00 -12.22
C THR A 97 6.41 1.36 -10.75
N LEU A 98 5.34 1.35 -9.94
CA LEU A 98 5.42 1.61 -8.50
C LEU A 98 6.43 0.67 -7.82
N ARG A 99 6.42 -0.61 -8.17
CA ARG A 99 7.36 -1.61 -7.64
C ARG A 99 8.82 -1.29 -7.96
N ARG A 100 9.10 -0.58 -9.05
CA ARG A 100 10.45 -0.18 -9.45
C ARG A 100 10.92 1.10 -8.77
N ILE A 101 10.03 2.08 -8.62
CA ILE A 101 10.40 3.40 -8.10
C ILE A 101 10.27 3.51 -6.58
N ASN A 102 9.37 2.74 -5.98
CA ASN A 102 9.13 2.72 -4.53
C ASN A 102 8.90 1.29 -4.03
N PRO A 103 9.92 0.42 -4.07
CA PRO A 103 9.80 -0.94 -3.55
C PRO A 103 9.58 -0.90 -2.04
N SER A 104 8.56 -1.59 -1.59
CA SER A 104 8.19 -1.71 -0.18
C SER A 104 8.01 -3.17 0.22
N PRO A 105 8.13 -3.52 1.51
CA PRO A 105 7.97 -4.90 1.97
C PRO A 105 6.61 -5.49 1.63
N TYR A 106 5.56 -4.68 1.58
CA TYR A 106 4.18 -5.10 1.34
C TYR A 106 3.64 -4.39 0.09
N MET A 107 3.91 -4.99 -1.07
CA MET A 107 3.38 -4.55 -2.36
C MET A 107 2.11 -5.34 -2.67
N PHE A 108 1.06 -4.67 -3.13
CA PHE A 108 -0.17 -5.35 -3.49
C PHE A 108 -0.81 -4.80 -4.76
N PHE A 109 -1.50 -5.67 -5.46
CA PHE A 109 -2.38 -5.41 -6.58
C PHE A 109 -3.62 -6.27 -6.38
N PHE A 110 -4.74 -5.64 -6.06
CA PHE A 110 -6.04 -6.31 -5.95
C PHE A 110 -6.89 -5.91 -7.12
N ASP A 111 -7.41 -6.89 -7.83
CA ASP A 111 -8.40 -6.70 -8.87
C ASP A 111 -9.75 -7.25 -8.37
N PHE A 112 -10.68 -6.33 -8.15
CA PHE A 112 -12.01 -6.66 -7.64
C PHE A 112 -13.02 -6.87 -8.78
N GLY A 113 -12.55 -6.88 -10.04
CA GLY A 113 -13.44 -6.91 -11.19
C GLY A 113 -14.31 -5.66 -11.27
N ASP A 114 -15.58 -5.84 -11.58
CA ASP A 114 -16.52 -4.73 -11.67
C ASP A 114 -17.17 -4.46 -10.31
N LEU A 115 -16.79 -3.36 -9.70
CA LEU A 115 -17.43 -2.83 -8.50
C LEU A 115 -18.39 -1.71 -8.90
N ASN A 116 -19.70 -1.89 -8.65
CA ASN A 116 -20.76 -0.98 -9.12
C ASN A 116 -20.68 -0.71 -10.63
N GLU A 117 -20.59 -1.78 -11.43
CA GLU A 117 -20.54 -1.74 -12.90
C GLU A 117 -19.30 -1.02 -13.48
N LYS A 118 -18.25 -0.87 -12.70
CA LYS A 118 -16.98 -0.26 -13.12
C LYS A 118 -15.80 -1.10 -12.66
N PRO A 119 -14.80 -1.31 -13.54
CA PRO A 119 -13.58 -2.01 -13.14
C PRO A 119 -12.89 -1.24 -12.00
N PHE A 120 -12.55 -1.98 -10.94
CA PHE A 120 -11.92 -1.41 -9.75
C PHE A 120 -10.69 -2.22 -9.34
N GLN A 121 -9.56 -1.55 -9.29
CA GLN A 121 -8.29 -2.12 -8.82
C GLN A 121 -7.73 -1.28 -7.68
N LEU A 122 -7.14 -1.93 -6.70
CA LEU A 122 -6.40 -1.29 -5.61
C LEU A 122 -4.93 -1.65 -5.70
N ILE A 123 -4.08 -0.63 -5.79
CA ILE A 123 -2.65 -0.76 -5.97
C ILE A 123 -1.95 -0.04 -4.84
N GLY A 124 -0.94 -0.68 -4.23
CA GLY A 124 -0.21 -0.02 -3.16
C GLY A 124 1.16 -0.60 -2.88
N ALA A 125 1.91 0.22 -2.13
CA ALA A 125 3.21 -0.10 -1.59
C ALA A 125 3.23 0.34 -0.12
N SER A 126 3.19 -0.61 0.81
CA SER A 126 3.19 -0.32 2.24
C SER A 126 4.52 -0.69 2.88
N PRO A 127 5.11 0.19 3.68
CA PRO A 127 6.33 -0.10 4.43
C PRO A 127 6.05 -0.84 5.72
N GLU A 128 4.83 -0.80 6.24
CA GLU A 128 4.48 -1.17 7.60
C GLU A 128 3.53 -2.35 7.66
N VAL A 129 3.80 -3.26 8.59
CA VAL A 129 2.90 -4.35 8.94
C VAL A 129 1.94 -3.86 10.03
N HIS A 130 0.65 -4.12 9.85
CA HIS A 130 -0.34 -3.81 10.87
C HIS A 130 -0.15 -4.73 12.08
N VAL A 131 -0.25 -6.04 11.88
CA VAL A 131 0.06 -7.07 12.86
C VAL A 131 0.34 -8.39 12.14
N ARG A 132 1.31 -9.15 12.64
CA ARG A 132 1.65 -10.48 12.12
C ARG A 132 1.65 -11.49 13.27
N MET A 133 0.95 -12.58 13.11
CA MET A 133 0.94 -13.70 14.06
C MET A 133 1.84 -14.82 13.54
N GLU A 134 2.83 -15.20 14.32
CA GLU A 134 3.70 -16.33 14.03
C GLU A 134 4.01 -17.10 15.33
N ASN A 135 3.75 -18.41 15.33
CA ASN A 135 4.03 -19.27 16.48
C ASN A 135 3.50 -18.70 17.81
N ASP A 136 2.23 -18.31 17.84
CA ASP A 136 1.52 -17.68 18.97
C ASP A 136 2.12 -16.34 19.46
N ARG A 137 2.95 -15.69 18.63
CA ARG A 137 3.48 -14.35 18.89
C ARG A 137 2.88 -13.34 17.96
N ALA A 138 2.37 -12.24 18.51
CA ALA A 138 2.02 -11.05 17.74
C ALA A 138 3.28 -10.20 17.51
N ILE A 139 3.54 -9.87 16.26
CA ILE A 139 4.68 -9.05 15.83
C ILE A 139 4.13 -7.75 15.28
N LEU A 140 4.54 -6.64 15.86
CA LEU A 140 4.28 -5.28 15.38
C LEU A 140 5.64 -4.62 15.11
N ARG A 141 5.68 -3.74 14.12
CA ARG A 141 6.85 -2.92 13.80
C ARG A 141 6.38 -1.51 13.48
N PRO A 142 5.95 -0.75 14.51
CA PRO A 142 5.47 0.61 14.32
C PRO A 142 6.61 1.50 13.78
N ILE A 143 6.25 2.41 12.89
CA ILE A 143 7.13 3.44 12.35
C ILE A 143 6.62 4.76 12.93
N ALA A 144 7.45 5.46 13.72
CA ALA A 144 7.15 6.77 14.24
C ALA A 144 7.88 7.85 13.43
N GLY A 145 8.93 8.45 13.96
CA GLY A 145 9.66 9.51 13.29
C GLY A 145 10.48 9.07 12.09
N THR A 146 10.86 10.04 11.27
CA THR A 146 11.70 9.83 10.10
C THR A 146 12.77 10.91 9.99
N ARG A 147 13.91 10.57 9.38
CA ARG A 147 14.96 11.50 8.98
C ARG A 147 15.35 11.23 7.53
N PRO A 148 15.79 12.26 6.78
CA PRO A 148 16.36 12.04 5.45
C PRO A 148 17.62 11.19 5.55
N ARG A 149 17.96 10.48 4.46
CA ARG A 149 19.22 9.74 4.40
C ARG A 149 20.39 10.72 4.35
N GLY A 150 21.46 10.40 5.07
CA GLY A 150 22.69 11.17 5.05
C GLY A 150 23.39 11.10 3.69
N SER A 151 24.01 12.20 3.26
CA SER A 151 24.81 12.23 2.01
C SER A 151 26.14 11.48 2.14
N THR A 152 26.56 11.12 3.36
CA THR A 152 27.71 10.29 3.70
C THR A 152 27.31 9.33 4.80
N GLU A 153 28.05 8.25 4.98
CA GLU A 153 27.81 7.27 6.04
C GLU A 153 27.83 7.91 7.43
N GLN A 154 28.79 8.82 7.70
CA GLN A 154 28.87 9.52 8.98
C GLN A 154 27.64 10.41 9.24
N LYS A 155 27.15 11.11 8.21
CA LYS A 155 25.93 11.91 8.33
C LYS A 155 24.69 11.03 8.53
N ASP A 156 24.63 9.86 7.89
CA ASP A 156 23.53 8.93 8.02
C ASP A 156 23.45 8.37 9.45
N ILE A 157 24.61 8.00 10.03
CA ILE A 157 24.70 7.55 11.42
C ILE A 157 24.30 8.68 12.39
N ALA A 158 24.75 9.91 12.14
CA ALA A 158 24.38 11.06 12.99
C ALA A 158 22.88 11.32 12.98
N LEU A 159 22.23 11.28 11.81
CA LEU A 159 20.78 11.44 11.68
C LEU A 159 19.99 10.28 12.34
N ALA A 160 20.51 9.06 12.26
CA ALA A 160 19.91 7.91 12.97
C ALA A 160 20.02 8.08 14.50
N THR A 161 21.16 8.56 15.01
CA THR A 161 21.35 8.85 16.44
C THR A 161 20.40 9.96 16.90
N GLU A 162 20.35 11.07 16.16
CA GLU A 162 19.44 12.19 16.44
C GLU A 162 17.98 11.71 16.53
N LEU A 163 17.54 10.86 15.59
CA LEU A 163 16.18 10.32 15.61
C LEU A 163 15.90 9.51 16.88
N LEU A 164 16.85 8.70 17.33
CA LEU A 164 16.71 7.89 18.54
C LEU A 164 16.77 8.70 19.84
N GLU A 165 17.36 9.88 19.81
CA GLU A 165 17.48 10.79 20.95
C GLU A 165 16.32 11.80 21.03
N ASP A 166 15.57 11.99 19.94
CA ASP A 166 14.45 12.93 19.88
C ASP A 166 13.31 12.49 20.82
N GLU A 167 13.03 13.30 21.82
CA GLU A 167 12.04 12.99 22.86
C GLU A 167 10.63 12.82 22.32
N LYS A 168 10.25 13.65 21.32
CA LYS A 168 8.94 13.60 20.68
C LYS A 168 8.76 12.28 19.91
N GLU A 169 9.76 11.94 19.09
CA GLU A 169 9.72 10.72 18.27
C GLU A 169 9.72 9.46 19.14
N ARG A 170 10.46 9.48 20.24
CA ARG A 170 10.44 8.40 21.23
C ARG A 170 9.11 8.29 21.95
N ALA A 171 8.48 9.40 22.29
CA ALA A 171 7.16 9.40 22.95
C ALA A 171 6.06 8.87 22.01
N GLU A 172 6.12 9.19 20.74
CA GLU A 172 5.20 8.66 19.72
C GLU A 172 5.38 7.15 19.55
N HIS A 173 6.62 6.66 19.45
CA HIS A 173 6.93 5.25 19.30
C HIS A 173 6.53 4.42 20.53
#